data_be6439151ade949c04a110157c422863
#
_entry.id   be6439151ade949c04a110157c422863
#
_cell.length_a   1.000
_cell.length_b   1.000
_cell.length_c   1.000
_cell.angle_alpha   90.00
_cell.angle_beta   90.00
_cell.angle_gamma   90.00
#
_symmetry.space_group_name_H-M   'P 1'
#
loop_
_entity.id
_entity.type
_entity.pdbx_description
1 polymer ?
#
loop_
_entity_poly.entity_id
_entity_poly.type
_entity_poly.pdbx_seq_one_letter_code
_entity_poly.pdbx_strand_id
1 'polypeptide(L)'
;MLRFFKKHGTLRGGQLSLQSYKALMQNNERIQEILKTLNKRQEENKLNYYQPYKFQKRFHEAGLEANQRLLMAANRVGKSYVGAMEMAAHLTGLYPKWWKGKRFDKPIRAWVCGASNETTRDISQKELFGQPDNPREKGKGSIPKHLIGETTRKPGVPNAHSSVLVKHSTGGWSRVAFKAYEMGAEKFMGESLDLVWLDEEPPQNIYSQCITRTLDKRGQVYLTFTPESGMTEVVQNFTSDLRPGQALVTAGWEDAEHLTEDMKEQILAALPQHERDMRSKGIPMIGSGLVFPIDEDNLAIEPFTIPKHFARIAAIDFGYDHPTAVVWLAWDRDEDIVYVYDCYRMAKQIPSHHGSHINEREGSDWI
;
A
#
# COMPACT_ATOMS: atom_id res chain seq x y z
N MET A 1 27.13 -3.57 25.23
CA MET A 1 28.05 -3.17 26.34
C MET A 1 29.30 -4.02 26.41
N LEU A 2 29.27 -5.32 26.31
CA LEU A 2 30.50 -6.17 26.31
C LEU A 2 31.50 -5.91 25.17
N ARG A 3 31.08 -5.36 24.01
CA ARG A 3 31.95 -4.94 22.91
C ARG A 3 32.62 -3.58 23.13
N PHE A 4 32.10 -2.73 24.00
CA PHE A 4 32.66 -1.41 24.29
C PHE A 4 33.90 -1.52 25.17
N PHE A 5 33.96 -2.51 26.08
CA PHE A 5 35.09 -2.74 26.97
C PHE A 5 36.30 -3.38 26.28
N LYS A 6 36.14 -3.98 25.11
CA LYS A 6 37.24 -4.60 24.35
C LYS A 6 38.05 -3.61 23.50
N LYS A 7 37.59 -2.35 23.34
CA LYS A 7 38.19 -1.38 22.39
C LYS A 7 38.97 -0.23 23.06
N HIS A 8 38.88 -0.06 24.37
CA HIS A 8 39.64 0.99 25.10
C HIS A 8 40.41 0.39 26.24
N GLY A 9 41.70 0.27 25.96
CA GLY A 9 42.82 -0.16 26.73
C GLY A 9 42.72 -0.16 28.25
N THR A 10 43.29 -1.22 28.80
CA THR A 10 43.94 -1.34 30.13
C THR A 10 43.62 -0.24 31.14
N LEU A 11 42.55 -0.46 31.90
CA LEU A 11 42.46 0.17 33.22
C LEU A 11 43.42 -0.55 34.17
N ARG A 12 44.36 0.21 34.72
CA ARG A 12 45.29 -0.22 35.78
C ARG A 12 44.47 -0.89 36.89
N GLY A 13 44.95 -2.03 37.36
CA GLY A 13 44.32 -2.92 38.31
C GLY A 13 43.82 -2.22 39.59
N GLY A 14 42.51 -2.03 39.63
CA GLY A 14 41.74 -1.86 40.82
C GLY A 14 40.69 -2.99 40.84
N GLN A 15 40.88 -3.99 41.68
CA GLN A 15 39.82 -4.99 41.96
C GLN A 15 38.60 -4.22 42.47
N LEU A 16 37.49 -4.24 41.72
CA LEU A 16 36.21 -3.81 42.20
C LEU A 16 35.93 -4.55 43.50
N SER A 17 35.65 -3.84 44.59
CA SER A 17 35.27 -4.46 45.83
C SER A 17 34.02 -5.36 45.61
N LEU A 18 33.90 -6.43 46.37
CA LEU A 18 32.73 -7.34 46.31
C LEU A 18 31.40 -6.57 46.47
N GLN A 19 31.40 -5.45 47.22
CA GLN A 19 30.28 -4.55 47.39
C GLN A 19 29.96 -3.78 46.09
N SER A 20 30.99 -3.24 45.39
CA SER A 20 30.81 -2.55 44.15
C SER A 20 30.34 -3.48 43.04
N TYR A 21 30.82 -4.71 42.98
CA TYR A 21 30.37 -5.74 42.05
C TYR A 21 28.87 -6.10 42.30
N LYS A 22 28.47 -6.33 43.58
CA LYS A 22 27.08 -6.61 43.96
C LYS A 22 26.16 -5.43 43.59
N ALA A 23 26.58 -4.20 43.83
CA ALA A 23 25.82 -3.01 43.47
C ALA A 23 25.66 -2.87 41.93
N LEU A 24 26.69 -3.20 41.16
CA LEU A 24 26.64 -3.22 39.71
C LEU A 24 25.67 -4.27 39.17
N MET A 25 25.68 -5.47 39.76
CA MET A 25 24.78 -6.56 39.39
C MET A 25 23.32 -6.21 39.74
N GLN A 26 23.03 -5.65 40.91
CA GLN A 26 21.71 -5.19 41.28
C GLN A 26 21.19 -4.07 40.36
N ASN A 27 22.04 -3.13 39.96
CA ASN A 27 21.70 -2.10 38.99
C ASN A 27 21.39 -2.68 37.61
N ASN A 28 22.18 -3.67 37.14
CA ASN A 28 21.90 -4.37 35.89
C ASN A 28 20.58 -5.13 35.94
N GLU A 29 20.27 -5.84 37.00
CA GLU A 29 18.98 -6.53 37.17
C GLU A 29 17.81 -5.54 37.13
N ARG A 30 17.93 -4.42 37.84
CA ARG A 30 16.91 -3.35 37.84
C ARG A 30 16.73 -2.70 36.47
N ILE A 31 17.83 -2.50 35.71
CA ILE A 31 17.77 -1.99 34.33
C ILE A 31 17.06 -3.00 33.44
N GLN A 32 17.36 -4.28 33.54
CA GLN A 32 16.69 -5.33 32.77
C GLN A 32 15.20 -5.42 33.08
N GLU A 33 14.80 -5.27 34.34
CA GLU A 33 13.41 -5.26 34.74
C GLU A 33 12.65 -4.04 34.20
N ILE A 34 13.28 -2.86 34.25
CA ILE A 34 12.74 -1.63 33.65
C ILE A 34 12.56 -1.80 32.13
N LEU A 35 13.59 -2.31 31.44
CA LEU A 35 13.52 -2.57 30.00
C LEU A 35 12.41 -3.56 29.65
N LYS A 36 12.28 -4.64 30.39
CA LYS A 36 11.20 -5.62 30.22
C LYS A 36 9.81 -4.99 30.42
N THR A 37 9.68 -4.12 31.42
CA THR A 37 8.43 -3.40 31.69
C THR A 37 8.11 -2.40 30.57
N LEU A 38 9.11 -1.67 30.07
CA LEU A 38 8.96 -0.73 28.96
C LEU A 38 8.56 -1.45 27.68
N ASN A 39 9.24 -2.54 27.34
CA ASN A 39 8.92 -3.36 26.16
C ASN A 39 7.49 -3.89 26.24
N LYS A 40 7.07 -4.40 27.39
CA LYS A 40 5.69 -4.84 27.62
C LYS A 40 4.68 -3.71 27.41
N ARG A 41 4.94 -2.51 27.93
CA ARG A 41 4.07 -1.34 27.73
C ARG A 41 4.00 -0.92 26.26
N GLN A 42 5.12 -0.99 25.55
CA GLN A 42 5.15 -0.70 24.10
C GLN A 42 4.34 -1.71 23.30
N GLU A 43 4.47 -3.01 23.62
CA GLU A 43 3.69 -4.06 22.97
C GLU A 43 2.19 -3.94 23.25
N GLU A 44 1.80 -3.55 24.48
CA GLU A 44 0.39 -3.43 24.90
C GLU A 44 -0.27 -2.12 24.46
N ASN A 45 0.49 -1.14 23.96
CA ASN A 45 -0.04 0.17 23.51
C ASN A 45 0.82 0.78 22.39
N LYS A 46 0.91 0.07 21.28
CA LYS A 46 1.72 0.50 20.11
C LYS A 46 1.35 1.89 19.62
N LEU A 47 0.06 2.25 19.64
CA LEU A 47 -0.39 3.56 19.15
C LEU A 47 0.27 4.73 19.92
N ASN A 48 0.42 4.61 21.24
CA ASN A 48 1.05 5.66 22.07
C ASN A 48 2.55 5.80 21.83
N TYR A 49 3.21 4.73 21.39
CA TYR A 49 4.65 4.68 21.13
C TYR A 49 4.97 4.74 19.63
N TYR A 50 3.98 4.96 18.78
CA TYR A 50 4.14 5.01 17.33
C TYR A 50 5.00 6.21 16.93
N GLN A 51 6.11 5.90 16.28
CA GLN A 51 7.03 6.88 15.67
C GLN A 51 7.03 6.65 14.16
N PRO A 52 6.29 7.47 13.40
CA PRO A 52 6.17 7.28 11.97
C PRO A 52 7.44 7.73 11.23
N TYR A 53 7.78 7.03 10.16
CA TYR A 53 8.72 7.53 9.17
C TYR A 53 8.20 8.80 8.49
N LYS A 54 9.05 9.52 7.78
CA LYS A 54 8.68 10.78 7.12
C LYS A 54 7.50 10.64 6.17
N PHE A 55 7.49 9.58 5.33
CA PHE A 55 6.39 9.34 4.40
C PHE A 55 5.09 8.95 5.11
N GLN A 56 5.17 8.17 6.18
CA GLN A 56 4.03 7.79 7.01
C GLN A 56 3.40 9.01 7.65
N LYS A 57 4.22 9.92 8.16
CA LYS A 57 3.76 11.19 8.73
C LYS A 57 3.05 12.05 7.69
N ARG A 58 3.64 12.19 6.48
CA ARG A 58 3.00 12.89 5.35
C ARG A 58 1.63 12.29 5.00
N PHE A 59 1.52 10.96 5.00
CA PHE A 59 0.27 10.26 4.73
C PHE A 59 -0.81 10.59 5.77
N HIS A 60 -0.48 10.60 7.07
CA HIS A 60 -1.41 10.99 8.12
C HIS A 60 -1.81 12.47 8.02
N GLU A 61 -0.85 13.36 7.78
CA GLU A 61 -1.07 14.81 7.64
C GLU A 61 -1.96 15.15 6.44
N ALA A 62 -1.79 14.46 5.31
CA ALA A 62 -2.61 14.64 4.12
C ALA A 62 -4.11 14.42 4.38
N GLY A 63 -4.47 13.64 5.40
CA GLY A 63 -5.86 13.43 5.81
C GLY A 63 -6.57 14.67 6.35
N LEU A 64 -5.86 15.78 6.60
CA LEU A 64 -6.50 17.03 7.00
C LEU A 64 -7.31 17.64 5.85
N GLU A 65 -6.76 17.60 4.65
CA GLU A 65 -7.30 18.26 3.46
C GLU A 65 -7.91 17.25 2.44
N ALA A 66 -7.31 16.06 2.35
CA ALA A 66 -7.74 15.05 1.40
C ALA A 66 -8.72 14.05 2.03
N ASN A 67 -9.86 13.87 1.39
CA ASN A 67 -10.84 12.85 1.75
C ASN A 67 -10.59 11.51 1.05
N GLN A 68 -9.74 11.48 0.04
CA GLN A 68 -9.27 10.28 -0.65
C GLN A 68 -7.73 10.29 -0.69
N ARG A 69 -7.10 9.27 -0.13
CA ARG A 69 -5.62 9.20 -0.04
C ARG A 69 -5.11 7.85 -0.46
N LEU A 70 -4.04 7.85 -1.24
CA LEU A 70 -3.30 6.64 -1.57
C LEU A 70 -1.88 6.71 -0.99
N LEU A 71 -1.50 5.68 -0.24
CA LEU A 71 -0.12 5.33 0.02
C LEU A 71 0.30 4.24 -0.97
N MET A 72 0.89 4.66 -2.07
CA MET A 72 1.44 3.77 -3.09
C MET A 72 2.93 3.57 -2.81
N ALA A 73 3.31 2.39 -2.38
CA ALA A 73 4.66 2.21 -1.89
C ALA A 73 5.21 0.79 -2.11
N ALA A 74 6.53 0.70 -2.03
CA ALA A 74 7.28 -0.54 -2.13
C ALA A 74 6.80 -1.62 -1.14
N ASN A 75 7.17 -2.87 -1.40
CA ASN A 75 6.90 -3.95 -0.47
C ASN A 75 7.76 -3.81 0.80
N ARG A 76 7.22 -4.24 1.95
CA ARG A 76 7.88 -4.27 3.26
C ARG A 76 8.25 -2.90 3.85
N VAL A 77 7.76 -1.78 3.33
CA VAL A 77 7.96 -0.45 3.93
C VAL A 77 6.98 -0.13 5.07
N GLY A 78 6.06 -1.04 5.40
CA GLY A 78 5.12 -0.89 6.51
C GLY A 78 3.79 -0.24 6.12
N LYS A 79 3.29 -0.43 4.89
CA LYS A 79 2.00 0.10 4.41
C LYS A 79 0.81 -0.27 5.30
N SER A 80 0.59 -1.57 5.52
CA SER A 80 -0.53 -2.06 6.34
C SER A 80 -0.40 -1.61 7.80
N TYR A 81 0.82 -1.47 8.30
CA TYR A 81 1.07 -0.91 9.63
C TYR A 81 0.62 0.56 9.73
N VAL A 82 0.96 1.39 8.74
CA VAL A 82 0.48 2.79 8.66
C VAL A 82 -1.04 2.84 8.61
N GLY A 83 -1.66 2.02 7.74
CA GLY A 83 -3.11 1.92 7.63
C GLY A 83 -3.77 1.54 8.95
N ALA A 84 -3.20 0.57 9.67
CA ALA A 84 -3.69 0.16 10.97
C ALA A 84 -3.53 1.25 12.06
N MET A 85 -2.42 1.99 12.06
CA MET A 85 -2.21 3.12 12.99
C MET A 85 -3.18 4.27 12.73
N GLU A 86 -3.44 4.61 11.46
CA GLU A 86 -4.46 5.57 11.05
C GLU A 86 -5.84 5.14 11.56
N MET A 87 -6.24 3.90 11.25
CA MET A 87 -7.52 3.33 11.69
C MET A 87 -7.66 3.32 13.20
N ALA A 88 -6.62 2.88 13.91
CA ALA A 88 -6.63 2.83 15.37
C ALA A 88 -6.76 4.23 16.00
N ALA A 89 -6.04 5.23 15.49
CA ALA A 89 -6.15 6.62 15.97
C ALA A 89 -7.59 7.14 15.84
N HIS A 90 -8.22 6.89 14.70
CA HIS A 90 -9.59 7.34 14.44
C HIS A 90 -10.66 6.56 15.22
N LEU A 91 -10.52 5.23 15.34
CA LEU A 91 -11.46 4.40 16.11
C LEU A 91 -11.42 4.71 17.60
N THR A 92 -10.24 4.98 18.14
CA THR A 92 -10.04 5.24 19.57
C THR A 92 -10.17 6.71 19.96
N GLY A 93 -10.00 7.63 19.00
CA GLY A 93 -9.87 9.07 19.27
C GLY A 93 -8.57 9.43 20.01
N LEU A 94 -7.61 8.50 20.08
CA LEU A 94 -6.31 8.70 20.73
C LEU A 94 -5.28 9.09 19.67
N TYR A 95 -5.05 10.39 19.55
CA TYR A 95 -4.11 10.92 18.57
C TYR A 95 -2.77 11.26 19.24
N PRO A 96 -1.64 10.79 18.72
CA PRO A 96 -0.32 11.15 19.22
C PRO A 96 -0.08 12.67 19.17
N LYS A 97 0.82 13.20 20.00
CA LYS A 97 1.09 14.64 20.07
C LYS A 97 1.54 15.25 18.74
N TRP A 98 2.23 14.48 17.91
CA TRP A 98 2.71 14.91 16.60
C TRP A 98 1.64 14.89 15.50
N TRP A 99 0.44 14.35 15.78
CA TRP A 99 -0.65 14.18 14.79
C TRP A 99 -1.19 15.52 14.32
N LYS A 100 -1.08 15.76 13.01
CA LYS A 100 -1.59 16.94 12.32
C LYS A 100 -2.70 16.64 11.30
N GLY A 101 -3.01 15.37 11.09
CA GLY A 101 -4.10 14.95 10.20
C GLY A 101 -5.48 15.20 10.79
N LYS A 102 -6.51 14.74 10.06
CA LYS A 102 -7.91 14.82 10.53
C LYS A 102 -8.08 14.16 11.89
N ARG A 103 -9.01 14.67 12.68
CA ARG A 103 -9.43 14.06 13.94
C ARG A 103 -10.94 13.88 13.94
N PHE A 104 -11.40 12.77 14.49
CA PHE A 104 -12.80 12.58 14.82
C PHE A 104 -12.99 12.83 16.32
N ASP A 105 -13.97 13.63 16.67
CA ASP A 105 -14.33 14.04 18.05
C ASP A 105 -15.48 13.20 18.63
N LYS A 106 -15.87 12.15 17.91
CA LYS A 106 -16.95 11.23 18.26
C LYS A 106 -16.65 9.81 17.74
N PRO A 107 -17.32 8.78 18.29
CA PRO A 107 -17.24 7.42 17.76
C PRO A 107 -17.62 7.37 16.28
N ILE A 108 -16.90 6.56 15.50
CA ILE A 108 -17.05 6.44 14.06
C ILE A 108 -17.51 5.06 13.63
N ARG A 109 -18.07 5.00 12.42
CA ARG A 109 -18.32 3.76 11.67
C ARG A 109 -17.31 3.64 10.55
N ALA A 110 -16.55 2.54 10.55
CA ALA A 110 -15.49 2.32 9.59
C ALA A 110 -15.56 0.92 8.97
N TRP A 111 -15.04 0.82 7.74
CA TRP A 111 -14.71 -0.46 7.12
C TRP A 111 -13.19 -0.59 6.95
N VAL A 112 -12.72 -1.83 7.09
CA VAL A 112 -11.38 -2.28 6.70
C VAL A 112 -11.55 -3.39 5.69
N CYS A 113 -10.95 -3.23 4.53
CA CYS A 113 -11.17 -4.10 3.40
C CYS A 113 -9.83 -4.60 2.84
N GLY A 114 -9.79 -5.85 2.42
CA GLY A 114 -8.61 -6.48 1.81
C GLY A 114 -9.02 -7.41 0.67
N ALA A 115 -8.05 -8.07 0.04
CA ALA A 115 -8.28 -8.91 -1.13
C ALA A 115 -9.22 -10.09 -0.83
N SER A 116 -8.91 -10.88 0.22
CA SER A 116 -9.73 -12.00 0.70
C SER A 116 -10.06 -11.86 2.18
N ASN A 117 -10.97 -12.70 2.67
CA ASN A 117 -11.29 -12.73 4.10
C ASN A 117 -10.11 -13.22 4.94
N GLU A 118 -9.32 -14.16 4.43
CA GLU A 118 -8.13 -14.70 5.06
C GLU A 118 -7.03 -13.64 5.12
N THR A 119 -6.73 -12.97 4.02
CA THR A 119 -5.70 -11.91 4.01
C THR A 119 -6.10 -10.73 4.89
N THR A 120 -7.40 -10.37 4.91
CA THR A 120 -7.92 -9.33 5.82
C THR A 120 -7.73 -9.73 7.29
N ARG A 121 -7.93 -11.01 7.64
CA ARG A 121 -7.66 -11.55 8.98
C ARG A 121 -6.17 -11.51 9.32
N ASP A 122 -5.33 -12.04 8.43
CA ASP A 122 -3.91 -12.31 8.71
C ASP A 122 -3.04 -11.05 8.61
N ILE A 123 -3.54 -10.00 7.94
CA ILE A 123 -2.85 -8.72 7.79
C ILE A 123 -3.57 -7.64 8.60
N SER A 124 -4.68 -7.12 8.11
CA SER A 124 -5.31 -5.92 8.67
C SER A 124 -5.87 -6.14 10.09
N GLN A 125 -6.56 -7.26 10.37
CA GLN A 125 -7.05 -7.57 11.72
C GLN A 125 -5.89 -7.86 12.70
N LYS A 126 -4.85 -8.54 12.23
CA LYS A 126 -3.62 -8.77 13.02
C LYS A 126 -2.95 -7.46 13.40
N GLU A 127 -2.77 -6.53 12.46
CA GLU A 127 -2.17 -5.23 12.74
C GLU A 127 -3.02 -4.39 13.71
N LEU A 128 -4.35 -4.53 13.67
CA LEU A 128 -5.25 -3.81 14.57
C LEU A 128 -5.34 -4.45 15.96
N PHE A 129 -5.41 -5.78 16.07
CA PHE A 129 -5.79 -6.45 17.32
C PHE A 129 -4.76 -7.43 17.88
N GLY A 130 -3.73 -7.79 17.11
CA GLY A 130 -2.78 -8.85 17.42
C GLY A 130 -3.11 -10.16 16.72
N GLN A 131 -2.30 -11.21 16.91
CA GLN A 131 -2.41 -12.49 16.22
C GLN A 131 -3.80 -13.12 16.39
N PRO A 132 -4.50 -13.46 15.27
CA PRO A 132 -5.88 -13.95 15.32
C PRO A 132 -6.06 -15.30 16.00
N ASP A 133 -5.07 -16.18 15.90
CA ASP A 133 -5.05 -17.56 16.43
C ASP A 133 -4.52 -17.65 17.86
N ASN A 134 -3.98 -16.56 18.42
CA ASN A 134 -3.41 -16.52 19.76
C ASN A 134 -4.16 -15.54 20.66
N PRO A 135 -5.04 -16.03 21.57
CA PRO A 135 -5.78 -15.15 22.49
C PRO A 135 -4.90 -14.31 23.43
N ARG A 136 -3.63 -14.71 23.66
CA ARG A 136 -2.67 -13.95 24.48
C ARG A 136 -2.14 -12.72 23.77
N GLU A 137 -2.22 -12.71 22.44
CA GLU A 137 -1.81 -11.59 21.58
C GLU A 137 -2.91 -10.55 21.37
N LYS A 138 -4.15 -10.83 21.84
CA LYS A 138 -5.26 -9.87 21.72
C LYS A 138 -4.92 -8.55 22.43
N GLY A 139 -4.91 -7.46 21.65
CA GLY A 139 -4.55 -6.11 22.11
C GLY A 139 -3.07 -5.78 21.98
N LYS A 140 -2.25 -6.65 21.36
CA LYS A 140 -0.88 -6.35 20.95
C LYS A 140 -0.78 -5.79 19.52
N GLY A 141 -1.90 -5.51 18.88
CA GLY A 141 -1.98 -4.72 17.66
C GLY A 141 -1.90 -3.22 17.94
N SER A 142 -2.41 -2.42 17.00
CA SER A 142 -2.49 -0.95 17.11
C SER A 142 -3.50 -0.52 18.18
N ILE A 143 -4.51 -1.34 18.46
CA ILE A 143 -5.58 -1.05 19.44
C ILE A 143 -5.32 -1.80 20.74
N PRO A 144 -5.12 -1.10 21.87
CA PRO A 144 -4.90 -1.71 23.17
C PRO A 144 -6.07 -2.57 23.63
N LYS A 145 -5.78 -3.67 24.34
CA LYS A 145 -6.76 -4.66 24.79
C LYS A 145 -7.98 -4.08 25.53
N HIS A 146 -7.74 -3.09 26.38
CA HIS A 146 -8.80 -2.46 27.21
C HIS A 146 -9.78 -1.59 26.43
N LEU A 147 -9.45 -1.27 25.16
CA LEU A 147 -10.31 -0.52 24.24
C LEU A 147 -11.10 -1.43 23.29
N ILE A 148 -10.77 -2.74 23.25
CA ILE A 148 -11.46 -3.71 22.39
C ILE A 148 -12.73 -4.19 23.14
N GLY A 149 -13.89 -3.86 22.58
CA GLY A 149 -15.19 -4.28 23.10
C GLY A 149 -15.70 -5.57 22.49
N GLU A 150 -17.01 -5.59 22.23
CA GLU A 150 -17.69 -6.73 21.61
C GLU A 150 -17.16 -7.03 20.22
N THR A 151 -17.02 -8.32 19.93
CA THR A 151 -16.52 -8.81 18.64
C THR A 151 -17.50 -9.80 18.03
N THR A 152 -17.88 -9.59 16.77
CA THR A 152 -18.68 -10.54 16.00
C THR A 152 -17.75 -11.38 15.13
N ARG A 153 -17.86 -12.70 15.21
CA ARG A 153 -17.03 -13.60 14.38
C ARG A 153 -17.52 -13.63 12.93
N LYS A 154 -16.60 -13.85 12.03
CA LYS A 154 -16.89 -14.05 10.60
C LYS A 154 -17.29 -15.50 10.36
N PRO A 155 -18.52 -15.80 9.86
CA PRO A 155 -18.89 -17.15 9.51
C PRO A 155 -17.98 -17.73 8.42
N GLY A 156 -17.59 -18.99 8.56
CA GLY A 156 -16.78 -19.70 7.57
C GLY A 156 -15.28 -19.38 7.57
N VAL A 157 -14.82 -18.39 8.33
CA VAL A 157 -13.40 -18.03 8.41
C VAL A 157 -12.91 -18.11 9.85
N PRO A 158 -12.14 -19.14 10.23
CA PRO A 158 -11.67 -19.33 11.60
C PRO A 158 -10.90 -18.10 12.11
N ASN A 159 -11.14 -17.72 13.36
CA ASN A 159 -10.48 -16.62 14.07
C ASN A 159 -10.64 -15.22 13.43
N ALA A 160 -11.42 -15.07 12.35
CA ALA A 160 -11.72 -13.78 11.74
C ALA A 160 -12.88 -13.09 12.45
N HIS A 161 -12.79 -11.76 12.53
CA HIS A 161 -13.89 -10.89 12.96
C HIS A 161 -14.69 -10.37 11.77
N SER A 162 -16.00 -10.36 11.89
CA SER A 162 -16.91 -9.64 11.00
C SER A 162 -16.98 -8.16 11.37
N SER A 163 -17.07 -7.88 12.69
CA SER A 163 -16.98 -6.52 13.22
C SER A 163 -16.47 -6.51 14.67
N VAL A 164 -15.92 -5.36 15.06
CA VAL A 164 -15.40 -5.12 16.41
C VAL A 164 -15.86 -3.73 16.87
N LEU A 165 -16.29 -3.64 18.13
CA LEU A 165 -16.53 -2.37 18.80
C LEU A 165 -15.23 -1.90 19.48
N VAL A 166 -14.89 -0.63 19.30
CA VAL A 166 -13.69 -0.01 19.87
C VAL A 166 -14.10 1.19 20.72
N LYS A 167 -13.67 1.23 21.97
CA LYS A 167 -13.99 2.34 22.88
C LYS A 167 -13.31 3.62 22.44
N HIS A 168 -14.09 4.68 22.26
CA HIS A 168 -13.60 5.97 21.85
C HIS A 168 -13.29 6.87 23.07
N SER A 169 -12.27 7.73 22.98
CA SER A 169 -11.80 8.60 24.07
C SER A 169 -12.85 9.60 24.56
N THR A 170 -13.78 10.02 23.70
CA THR A 170 -14.89 10.92 24.05
C THR A 170 -16.08 10.21 24.69
N GLY A 171 -16.02 8.89 24.85
CA GLY A 171 -17.12 8.02 25.26
C GLY A 171 -17.83 7.37 24.09
N GLY A 172 -18.57 6.29 24.38
CA GLY A 172 -19.25 5.51 23.36
C GLY A 172 -18.30 4.54 22.61
N TRP A 173 -18.79 3.97 21.52
CA TRP A 173 -18.14 2.89 20.79
C TRP A 173 -18.09 3.18 19.31
N SER A 174 -16.90 3.23 18.74
CA SER A 174 -16.67 3.14 17.31
C SER A 174 -16.90 1.70 16.85
N ARG A 175 -17.37 1.52 15.61
CA ARG A 175 -17.56 0.20 15.01
C ARG A 175 -16.69 0.08 13.77
N VAL A 176 -15.85 -0.95 13.72
CA VAL A 176 -15.13 -1.35 12.51
C VAL A 176 -15.70 -2.68 12.00
N ALA A 177 -16.03 -2.75 10.71
CA ALA A 177 -16.44 -3.98 10.03
C ALA A 177 -15.41 -4.35 8.97
N PHE A 178 -15.24 -5.66 8.75
CA PHE A 178 -14.24 -6.23 7.87
C PHE A 178 -14.91 -6.81 6.63
N LYS A 179 -14.41 -6.42 5.45
CA LYS A 179 -14.90 -6.87 4.15
C LYS A 179 -13.73 -7.35 3.29
N ALA A 180 -14.06 -8.16 2.29
CA ALA A 180 -13.09 -8.64 1.31
C ALA A 180 -13.57 -8.33 -0.11
N TYR A 181 -12.67 -8.00 -1.01
CA TYR A 181 -13.01 -7.67 -2.41
C TYR A 181 -13.64 -8.85 -3.13
N GLU A 182 -13.25 -10.08 -2.80
CA GLU A 182 -13.84 -11.32 -3.32
C GLU A 182 -15.35 -11.46 -3.06
N MET A 183 -15.89 -10.70 -2.09
CA MET A 183 -17.33 -10.70 -1.79
C MET A 183 -18.17 -10.01 -2.87
N GLY A 184 -17.52 -9.29 -3.79
CA GLY A 184 -18.18 -8.53 -4.85
C GLY A 184 -18.72 -7.16 -4.39
N ALA A 185 -18.87 -6.24 -5.34
CA ALA A 185 -19.24 -4.85 -5.09
C ALA A 185 -20.62 -4.68 -4.40
N GLU A 186 -21.52 -5.62 -4.58
CA GLU A 186 -22.86 -5.60 -3.96
C GLU A 186 -22.80 -5.60 -2.42
N LYS A 187 -21.79 -6.26 -1.84
CA LYS A 187 -21.58 -6.28 -0.39
C LYS A 187 -21.06 -4.96 0.18
N PHE A 188 -20.68 -4.03 -0.69
CA PHE A 188 -20.23 -2.68 -0.32
C PHE A 188 -21.33 -1.62 -0.42
N MET A 189 -22.58 -2.04 -0.53
CA MET A 189 -23.77 -1.15 -0.55
C MET A 189 -24.38 -0.98 0.84
N GLY A 190 -25.14 0.09 1.03
CA GLY A 190 -26.19 0.25 2.07
C GLY A 190 -25.80 0.96 3.37
N GLU A 191 -24.53 1.16 3.72
CA GLU A 191 -24.13 1.81 4.99
C GLU A 191 -23.41 3.15 4.73
N SER A 192 -23.73 4.22 5.50
CA SER A 192 -22.99 5.48 5.49
C SER A 192 -21.84 5.42 6.50
N LEU A 193 -20.64 5.74 6.07
CA LEU A 193 -19.38 5.54 6.80
C LEU A 193 -18.64 6.86 7.05
N ASP A 194 -17.92 6.89 8.17
CA ASP A 194 -17.01 7.98 8.49
C ASP A 194 -15.62 7.72 7.91
N LEU A 195 -15.22 6.44 7.77
CA LEU A 195 -13.89 6.05 7.32
C LEU A 195 -13.88 4.70 6.62
N VAL A 196 -13.10 4.58 5.55
CA VAL A 196 -12.82 3.30 4.88
C VAL A 196 -11.31 3.17 4.67
N TRP A 197 -10.77 2.01 5.02
CA TRP A 197 -9.42 1.60 4.68
C TRP A 197 -9.47 0.44 3.69
N LEU A 198 -8.85 0.63 2.55
CA LEU A 198 -8.66 -0.37 1.51
C LEU A 198 -7.18 -0.81 1.54
N ASP A 199 -6.91 -1.96 2.14
CA ASP A 199 -5.58 -2.58 2.19
C ASP A 199 -5.45 -3.53 1.00
N GLU A 200 -4.38 -3.43 0.26
CA GLU A 200 -4.21 -3.90 -1.12
C GLU A 200 -5.11 -3.17 -2.13
N GLU A 201 -4.73 -3.26 -3.42
CA GLU A 201 -5.40 -2.56 -4.49
C GLU A 201 -6.83 -3.09 -4.72
N PRO A 202 -7.87 -2.27 -4.58
CA PRO A 202 -9.24 -2.70 -4.82
C PRO A 202 -9.60 -2.68 -6.30
N PRO A 203 -10.54 -3.51 -6.76
CA PRO A 203 -11.23 -3.29 -8.02
C PRO A 203 -11.90 -1.91 -8.06
N GLN A 204 -11.89 -1.25 -9.22
CA GLN A 204 -12.41 0.11 -9.40
C GLN A 204 -13.88 0.26 -8.96
N ASN A 205 -14.73 -0.73 -9.23
CA ASN A 205 -16.13 -0.71 -8.82
C ASN A 205 -16.31 -0.74 -7.29
N ILE A 206 -15.44 -1.45 -6.55
CA ILE A 206 -15.43 -1.47 -5.08
C ILE A 206 -14.93 -0.12 -4.55
N TYR A 207 -13.86 0.43 -5.11
CA TYR A 207 -13.36 1.75 -4.74
C TYR A 207 -14.45 2.81 -4.89
N SER A 208 -15.16 2.84 -6.02
CA SER A 208 -16.27 3.76 -6.28
C SER A 208 -17.42 3.60 -5.26
N GLN A 209 -17.75 2.36 -4.89
CA GLN A 209 -18.74 2.11 -3.83
C GLN A 209 -18.28 2.68 -2.48
N CYS A 210 -17.03 2.48 -2.10
CA CYS A 210 -16.50 3.00 -0.84
C CYS A 210 -16.54 4.53 -0.78
N ILE A 211 -16.21 5.22 -1.88
CA ILE A 211 -16.35 6.68 -1.97
C ILE A 211 -17.81 7.08 -1.72
N THR A 212 -18.76 6.43 -2.41
CA THR A 212 -20.19 6.73 -2.25
C THR A 212 -20.65 6.57 -0.79
N ARG A 213 -20.14 5.58 -0.06
CA ARG A 213 -20.50 5.34 1.37
C ARG A 213 -20.01 6.43 2.31
N THR A 214 -19.00 7.21 1.91
CA THR A 214 -18.42 8.25 2.77
C THR A 214 -18.97 9.66 2.49
N LEU A 215 -19.71 9.87 1.40
CA LEU A 215 -20.18 11.18 0.96
C LEU A 215 -21.10 11.86 1.99
N ASP A 216 -22.12 11.16 2.48
CA ASP A 216 -23.13 11.71 3.40
C ASP A 216 -22.52 12.28 4.69
N LYS A 217 -21.45 11.64 5.16
CA LYS A 217 -20.76 12.02 6.40
C LYS A 217 -19.52 12.89 6.18
N ARG A 218 -19.21 13.25 4.93
CA ARG A 218 -17.93 13.86 4.57
C ARG A 218 -16.77 13.06 5.14
N GLY A 219 -16.90 11.73 5.05
CA GLY A 219 -15.93 10.77 5.54
C GLY A 219 -14.69 10.70 4.65
N GLN A 220 -13.82 9.75 4.95
CA GLN A 220 -12.56 9.55 4.22
C GLN A 220 -12.42 8.12 3.72
N VAL A 221 -11.76 7.99 2.58
CA VAL A 221 -11.28 6.71 2.04
C VAL A 221 -9.77 6.80 1.90
N TYR A 222 -9.05 5.83 2.44
CA TYR A 222 -7.62 5.73 2.19
C TYR A 222 -7.23 4.31 1.77
N LEU A 223 -6.19 4.25 0.93
CA LEU A 223 -5.69 3.05 0.32
C LEU A 223 -4.21 2.87 0.68
N THR A 224 -3.81 1.61 0.86
CA THR A 224 -2.42 1.24 1.16
C THR A 224 -2.04 0.03 0.32
N PHE A 225 -1.31 0.22 -0.79
CA PHE A 225 -0.93 -0.90 -1.65
C PHE A 225 0.37 -0.67 -2.41
N THR A 226 0.94 -1.75 -2.93
CA THR A 226 1.94 -1.74 -3.99
C THR A 226 1.23 -1.92 -5.32
N PRO A 227 1.54 -1.15 -6.38
CA PRO A 227 0.80 -1.19 -7.65
C PRO A 227 1.21 -2.41 -8.50
N GLU A 228 0.92 -3.62 -7.99
CA GLU A 228 1.32 -4.89 -8.62
C GLU A 228 0.57 -5.17 -9.93
N SER A 229 -0.62 -4.59 -10.07
CA SER A 229 -1.43 -4.69 -11.30
C SER A 229 -1.10 -3.63 -12.34
N GLY A 230 -0.04 -2.83 -12.14
CA GLY A 230 0.42 -1.78 -13.06
C GLY A 230 -0.49 -0.55 -13.06
N MET A 231 -0.70 0.05 -14.24
CA MET A 231 -1.47 1.29 -14.43
C MET A 231 -2.97 1.03 -14.52
N THR A 232 -3.57 0.52 -13.45
CA THR A 232 -5.02 0.33 -13.35
C THR A 232 -5.77 1.66 -13.26
N GLU A 233 -7.12 1.62 -13.40
CA GLU A 233 -7.95 2.83 -13.23
C GLU A 233 -7.78 3.46 -11.84
N VAL A 234 -7.64 2.64 -10.78
CA VAL A 234 -7.39 3.14 -9.42
C VAL A 234 -6.06 3.86 -9.33
N VAL A 235 -4.98 3.27 -9.89
CA VAL A 235 -3.66 3.89 -9.93
C VAL A 235 -3.68 5.18 -10.75
N GLN A 236 -4.30 5.16 -11.95
CA GLN A 236 -4.41 6.33 -12.82
C GLN A 236 -5.14 7.49 -12.13
N ASN A 237 -6.21 7.21 -11.37
CA ASN A 237 -6.96 8.23 -10.62
C ASN A 237 -6.09 9.03 -9.63
N PHE A 238 -4.95 8.49 -9.20
CA PHE A 238 -4.03 9.16 -8.27
C PHE A 238 -2.71 9.60 -8.89
N THR A 239 -2.36 9.14 -10.09
CA THR A 239 -1.06 9.42 -10.72
C THR A 239 -1.13 10.40 -11.87
N SER A 240 -2.23 10.43 -12.65
CA SER A 240 -2.33 11.29 -13.84
C SER A 240 -2.67 12.73 -13.47
N ASP A 241 -3.82 12.94 -12.79
CA ASP A 241 -4.26 14.28 -12.35
C ASP A 241 -4.99 14.16 -11.01
N LEU A 242 -4.34 14.58 -9.94
CA LEU A 242 -4.97 14.63 -8.61
C LEU A 242 -6.13 15.62 -8.61
N ARG A 243 -7.31 15.12 -8.31
CA ARG A 243 -8.52 15.94 -8.16
C ARG A 243 -8.52 16.65 -6.79
N PRO A 244 -9.22 17.77 -6.65
CA PRO A 244 -9.42 18.39 -5.33
C PRO A 244 -9.92 17.36 -4.31
N GLY A 245 -9.30 17.30 -3.14
CA GLY A 245 -9.60 16.32 -2.10
C GLY A 245 -8.91 14.96 -2.25
N GLN A 246 -8.04 14.79 -3.23
CA GLN A 246 -7.18 13.61 -3.36
C GLN A 246 -5.74 13.91 -2.94
N ALA A 247 -5.04 12.89 -2.43
CA ALA A 247 -3.61 12.95 -2.16
C ALA A 247 -2.93 11.61 -2.46
N LEU A 248 -1.74 11.70 -3.05
CA LEU A 248 -0.83 10.58 -3.26
C LEU A 248 0.42 10.74 -2.42
N VAL A 249 0.78 9.71 -1.69
CA VAL A 249 2.07 9.59 -1.02
C VAL A 249 2.76 8.34 -1.54
N THR A 250 3.99 8.51 -2.01
CA THR A 250 4.84 7.41 -2.49
C THR A 250 5.97 7.15 -1.51
N ALA A 251 6.42 5.90 -1.43
CA ALA A 251 7.58 5.53 -0.65
C ALA A 251 8.28 4.28 -1.22
N GLY A 252 9.61 4.34 -1.25
CA GLY A 252 10.47 3.25 -1.61
C GLY A 252 11.21 2.65 -0.40
N TRP A 253 12.09 1.70 -0.66
CA TRP A 253 12.94 1.10 0.38
C TRP A 253 13.88 2.09 1.05
N GLU A 254 14.25 3.17 0.36
CA GLU A 254 15.10 4.25 0.92
C GLU A 254 14.39 5.02 2.05
N ASP A 255 13.05 5.00 2.05
CA ASP A 255 12.24 5.65 3.08
C ASP A 255 12.02 4.75 4.32
N ALA A 256 12.46 3.48 4.29
CA ALA A 256 12.20 2.47 5.32
C ALA A 256 13.48 2.15 6.12
N GLU A 257 13.75 2.91 7.18
CA GLU A 257 14.97 2.80 7.99
C GLU A 257 15.24 1.41 8.60
N HIS A 258 14.24 0.54 8.68
CA HIS A 258 14.40 -0.83 9.20
C HIS A 258 14.93 -1.82 8.15
N LEU A 259 14.94 -1.46 6.86
CA LEU A 259 15.50 -2.28 5.79
C LEU A 259 16.98 -2.03 5.66
N THR A 260 17.81 -3.00 6.07
CA THR A 260 19.26 -2.93 5.87
C THR A 260 19.62 -3.22 4.41
N GLU A 261 20.79 -2.76 3.95
CA GLU A 261 21.26 -3.00 2.58
C GLU A 261 21.33 -4.51 2.27
N ASP A 262 21.80 -5.32 3.20
CA ASP A 262 21.84 -6.77 3.07
C ASP A 262 20.45 -7.38 2.84
N MET A 263 19.41 -6.89 3.55
CA MET A 263 18.03 -7.32 3.33
C MET A 263 17.50 -6.90 1.96
N LYS A 264 17.82 -5.68 1.51
CA LYS A 264 17.43 -5.18 0.18
C LYS A 264 18.06 -6.02 -0.92
N GLU A 265 19.37 -6.31 -0.83
CA GLU A 265 20.08 -7.17 -1.79
C GLU A 265 19.48 -8.58 -1.86
N GLN A 266 19.21 -9.21 -0.71
CA GLN A 266 18.60 -10.55 -0.67
C GLN A 266 17.23 -10.57 -1.33
N ILE A 267 16.40 -9.54 -1.11
CA ILE A 267 15.08 -9.47 -1.73
C ILE A 267 15.21 -9.24 -3.25
N LEU A 268 16.10 -8.32 -3.68
CA LEU A 268 16.31 -8.05 -5.11
C LEU A 268 16.83 -9.27 -5.87
N ALA A 269 17.70 -10.07 -5.25
CA ALA A 269 18.20 -11.31 -5.86
C ALA A 269 17.10 -12.35 -6.12
N ALA A 270 16.04 -12.33 -5.30
CA ALA A 270 14.89 -13.25 -5.44
C ALA A 270 13.83 -12.74 -6.41
N LEU A 271 13.88 -11.47 -6.86
CA LEU A 271 12.87 -10.86 -7.71
C LEU A 271 13.27 -10.89 -9.19
N PRO A 272 12.31 -11.17 -10.11
CA PRO A 272 12.48 -10.95 -11.53
C PRO A 272 12.86 -9.49 -11.81
N GLN A 273 13.69 -9.24 -12.82
CA GLN A 273 14.20 -7.91 -13.10
C GLN A 273 13.08 -6.88 -13.34
N HIS A 274 12.04 -7.25 -14.06
CA HIS A 274 10.90 -6.38 -14.37
C HIS A 274 10.03 -6.01 -13.16
N GLU A 275 10.10 -6.77 -12.04
CA GLU A 275 9.36 -6.45 -10.81
C GLU A 275 10.15 -5.57 -9.83
N ARG A 276 11.46 -5.41 -10.04
CA ARG A 276 12.35 -4.80 -9.06
C ARG A 276 11.96 -3.36 -8.71
N ASP A 277 11.68 -2.54 -9.71
CA ASP A 277 11.33 -1.14 -9.48
C ASP A 277 9.96 -0.99 -8.80
N MET A 278 9.00 -1.77 -9.19
CA MET A 278 7.69 -1.78 -8.55
C MET A 278 7.79 -2.21 -7.09
N ARG A 279 8.53 -3.30 -6.81
CA ARG A 279 8.65 -3.84 -5.46
C ARG A 279 9.61 -3.05 -4.56
N SER A 280 10.61 -2.36 -5.12
CA SER A 280 11.60 -1.58 -4.35
C SER A 280 11.27 -0.10 -4.25
N LYS A 281 10.64 0.48 -5.27
CA LYS A 281 10.33 1.91 -5.35
C LYS A 281 8.84 2.22 -5.24
N GLY A 282 7.96 1.21 -5.39
CA GLY A 282 6.51 1.41 -5.42
C GLY A 282 6.01 2.10 -6.68
N ILE A 283 6.77 2.01 -7.77
CA ILE A 283 6.41 2.59 -9.07
C ILE A 283 5.54 1.59 -9.83
N PRO A 284 4.37 1.99 -10.36
CA PRO A 284 3.55 1.09 -11.17
C PRO A 284 4.35 0.56 -12.34
N MET A 285 4.30 -0.74 -12.56
CA MET A 285 4.84 -1.29 -13.80
C MET A 285 4.04 -0.74 -14.98
N ILE A 286 4.72 -0.22 -15.96
CA ILE A 286 4.13 0.08 -17.25
C ILE A 286 3.93 -1.27 -17.92
N GLY A 287 2.70 -1.81 -17.82
CA GLY A 287 2.30 -3.04 -18.49
C GLY A 287 2.26 -4.33 -17.67
N SER A 288 1.41 -4.40 -16.63
CA SER A 288 0.85 -5.70 -16.23
C SER A 288 -0.08 -6.18 -17.36
N GLY A 289 0.44 -7.01 -18.21
CA GLY A 289 -0.17 -7.39 -19.49
C GLY A 289 0.78 -7.13 -20.66
N LEU A 290 2.08 -6.88 -20.37
CA LEU A 290 3.11 -6.88 -21.39
C LEU A 290 3.05 -8.21 -22.11
N VAL A 291 2.65 -8.19 -23.38
CA VAL A 291 2.77 -9.33 -24.28
C VAL A 291 4.27 -9.71 -24.40
N PHE A 292 5.13 -8.71 -24.25
CA PHE A 292 6.58 -8.87 -24.23
C PHE A 292 7.14 -8.32 -22.90
N PRO A 293 7.59 -9.16 -21.96
CA PRO A 293 8.18 -8.73 -20.69
C PRO A 293 9.64 -8.28 -20.88
N ILE A 294 9.83 -7.30 -21.74
CA ILE A 294 11.13 -6.72 -22.10
C ILE A 294 11.07 -5.25 -21.73
N ASP A 295 12.14 -4.71 -21.18
CA ASP A 295 12.28 -3.31 -20.85
C ASP A 295 12.15 -2.44 -22.12
N GLU A 296 11.36 -1.38 -22.04
CA GLU A 296 11.11 -0.46 -23.17
C GLU A 296 12.43 0.13 -23.70
N ASP A 297 13.38 0.42 -22.82
CA ASP A 297 14.71 0.92 -23.20
C ASP A 297 15.50 -0.05 -24.08
N ASN A 298 15.16 -1.36 -24.04
CA ASN A 298 15.77 -2.37 -24.89
C ASN A 298 15.02 -2.57 -26.23
N LEU A 299 13.82 -2.00 -26.36
CA LEU A 299 12.99 -2.11 -27.58
C LEU A 299 12.96 -0.80 -28.38
N ALA A 300 13.03 0.33 -27.68
CA ALA A 300 13.02 1.65 -28.33
C ALA A 300 14.36 1.91 -29.01
N ILE A 301 14.28 2.35 -30.25
CA ILE A 301 15.45 2.77 -31.02
C ILE A 301 15.28 4.22 -31.49
N GLU A 302 16.37 4.88 -31.81
CA GLU A 302 16.32 6.21 -32.40
C GLU A 302 15.52 6.23 -33.71
N PRO A 303 14.61 7.21 -33.91
CA PRO A 303 13.79 7.28 -35.07
C PRO A 303 14.64 7.40 -36.37
N PHE A 304 14.28 6.64 -37.39
CA PHE A 304 14.92 6.67 -38.66
C PHE A 304 13.88 6.68 -39.82
N THR A 305 14.29 7.09 -41.02
CA THR A 305 13.41 7.04 -42.16
C THR A 305 13.28 5.61 -42.69
N ILE A 306 12.07 5.04 -42.62
CA ILE A 306 11.80 3.66 -43.06
C ILE A 306 12.03 3.57 -44.60
N PRO A 307 12.95 2.70 -45.05
CA PRO A 307 13.21 2.47 -46.45
C PRO A 307 11.98 2.00 -47.23
N LYS A 308 11.83 2.41 -48.47
CA LYS A 308 10.66 2.06 -49.30
C LYS A 308 10.56 0.57 -49.64
N HIS A 309 11.64 -0.18 -49.53
CA HIS A 309 11.65 -1.62 -49.81
C HIS A 309 11.23 -2.47 -48.64
N PHE A 310 11.09 -1.89 -47.42
CA PHE A 310 10.54 -2.62 -46.27
C PHE A 310 9.07 -2.93 -46.53
N ALA A 311 8.69 -4.18 -46.28
CA ALA A 311 7.29 -4.56 -46.36
C ALA A 311 6.53 -3.92 -45.19
N ARG A 312 5.37 -3.31 -45.47
CA ARG A 312 4.54 -2.65 -44.47
C ARG A 312 3.22 -3.38 -44.29
N ILE A 313 2.74 -3.42 -43.05
CA ILE A 313 1.44 -3.99 -42.70
C ILE A 313 0.85 -3.20 -41.53
N ALA A 314 -0.46 -3.03 -41.52
CA ALA A 314 -1.19 -2.57 -40.36
C ALA A 314 -2.05 -3.72 -39.80
N ALA A 315 -2.08 -3.87 -38.49
CA ALA A 315 -2.94 -4.82 -37.80
C ALA A 315 -3.92 -4.08 -36.90
N ILE A 316 -5.19 -4.47 -36.96
CA ILE A 316 -6.26 -3.84 -36.19
C ILE A 316 -6.96 -4.86 -35.29
N ASP A 317 -7.21 -4.47 -34.04
CA ASP A 317 -8.07 -5.19 -33.10
C ASP A 317 -9.25 -4.28 -32.70
N PHE A 318 -10.46 -4.73 -32.95
CA PHE A 318 -11.66 -3.94 -32.71
C PHE A 318 -12.19 -4.12 -31.30
N GLY A 319 -12.55 -3.00 -30.65
CA GLY A 319 -13.22 -3.01 -29.35
C GLY A 319 -14.09 -1.76 -29.18
N TYR A 320 -15.01 -1.80 -28.23
CA TYR A 320 -15.80 -0.64 -27.83
C TYR A 320 -15.51 -0.27 -26.37
N ASP A 321 -15.82 -1.15 -25.42
CA ASP A 321 -15.45 -0.99 -24.01
C ASP A 321 -13.95 -1.26 -23.80
N HIS A 322 -13.43 -2.31 -24.44
CA HIS A 322 -12.01 -2.44 -24.68
C HIS A 322 -11.61 -1.57 -25.86
N PRO A 323 -10.45 -0.90 -25.83
CA PRO A 323 -10.05 0.02 -26.90
C PRO A 323 -9.86 -0.72 -28.24
N THR A 324 -10.32 -0.08 -29.33
CA THR A 324 -9.82 -0.43 -30.65
C THR A 324 -8.34 -0.06 -30.70
N ALA A 325 -7.50 -0.98 -31.15
CA ALA A 325 -6.06 -0.80 -31.29
C ALA A 325 -5.61 -1.06 -32.74
N VAL A 326 -4.70 -0.24 -33.23
CA VAL A 326 -4.05 -0.42 -34.53
C VAL A 326 -2.55 -0.25 -34.35
N VAL A 327 -1.78 -1.12 -34.97
CA VAL A 327 -0.31 -1.00 -35.02
C VAL A 327 0.16 -1.04 -36.48
N TRP A 328 1.12 -0.16 -36.80
CA TRP A 328 1.76 -0.13 -38.12
C TRP A 328 3.17 -0.66 -38.00
N LEU A 329 3.49 -1.64 -38.87
CA LEU A 329 4.72 -2.41 -38.83
C LEU A 329 5.47 -2.28 -40.16
N ALA A 330 6.80 -2.23 -40.10
CA ALA A 330 7.68 -2.31 -41.25
C ALA A 330 8.67 -3.47 -41.00
N TRP A 331 8.78 -4.36 -41.98
CA TRP A 331 9.66 -5.52 -41.91
C TRP A 331 10.88 -5.38 -42.81
N ASP A 332 12.03 -5.33 -42.17
CA ASP A 332 13.30 -5.51 -42.83
C ASP A 332 13.55 -7.01 -43.03
N ARG A 333 13.42 -7.47 -44.29
CA ARG A 333 13.57 -8.90 -44.61
C ARG A 333 15.02 -9.36 -44.66
N ASP A 334 15.96 -8.43 -44.82
CA ASP A 334 17.38 -8.76 -44.90
C ASP A 334 17.97 -9.03 -43.53
N GLU A 335 17.57 -8.23 -42.52
CA GLU A 335 17.99 -8.40 -41.11
C GLU A 335 16.98 -9.17 -40.27
N ASP A 336 15.82 -9.53 -40.85
CA ASP A 336 14.68 -10.18 -40.17
C ASP A 336 14.18 -9.42 -38.93
N ILE A 337 14.13 -8.08 -39.05
CA ILE A 337 13.70 -7.18 -37.97
C ILE A 337 12.36 -6.54 -38.33
N VAL A 338 11.41 -6.56 -37.38
CA VAL A 338 10.11 -5.89 -37.49
C VAL A 338 10.12 -4.63 -36.63
N TYR A 339 9.91 -3.48 -37.27
CA TYR A 339 9.80 -2.19 -36.63
C TYR A 339 8.35 -1.81 -36.42
N VAL A 340 7.95 -1.44 -35.19
CA VAL A 340 6.67 -0.78 -34.91
C VAL A 340 6.92 0.72 -35.03
N TYR A 341 6.32 1.39 -36.02
CA TYR A 341 6.59 2.79 -36.27
C TYR A 341 5.44 3.74 -35.96
N ASP A 342 4.22 3.20 -35.79
CA ASP A 342 3.09 3.98 -35.29
C ASP A 342 2.10 3.05 -34.58
N CYS A 343 1.32 3.63 -33.68
CA CYS A 343 0.23 2.93 -33.01
C CYS A 343 -0.95 3.87 -32.72
N TYR A 344 -2.16 3.28 -32.68
CA TYR A 344 -3.38 3.98 -32.31
C TYR A 344 -4.13 3.12 -31.30
N ARG A 345 -4.68 3.75 -30.26
CA ARG A 345 -5.51 3.06 -29.27
C ARG A 345 -6.56 4.00 -28.72
N MET A 346 -7.85 3.65 -28.86
CA MET A 346 -8.95 4.45 -28.35
C MET A 346 -10.18 3.59 -28.05
N ALA A 347 -10.82 3.81 -26.89
CA ALA A 347 -12.05 3.15 -26.48
C ALA A 347 -13.27 4.06 -26.65
N LYS A 348 -14.46 3.45 -26.64
CA LYS A 348 -15.76 4.15 -26.59
C LYS A 348 -15.98 5.13 -27.74
N GLN A 349 -15.46 4.84 -28.92
CA GLN A 349 -15.65 5.60 -30.14
C GLN A 349 -16.43 4.78 -31.17
N ILE A 350 -17.11 5.49 -32.06
CA ILE A 350 -17.82 4.87 -33.19
C ILE A 350 -16.82 4.47 -34.30
N PRO A 351 -17.14 3.46 -35.13
CA PRO A 351 -16.24 2.97 -36.18
C PRO A 351 -15.74 4.06 -37.15
N SER A 352 -16.59 5.03 -37.49
CA SER A 352 -16.19 6.14 -38.37
C SER A 352 -15.11 7.03 -37.77
N HIS A 353 -15.08 7.21 -36.45
CA HIS A 353 -14.03 7.97 -35.77
C HIS A 353 -12.68 7.23 -35.87
N HIS A 354 -12.69 5.91 -35.60
CA HIS A 354 -11.49 5.08 -35.79
C HIS A 354 -11.00 5.12 -37.24
N GLY A 355 -11.91 4.97 -38.21
CA GLY A 355 -11.59 5.05 -39.63
C GLY A 355 -10.95 6.36 -40.05
N SER A 356 -11.42 7.52 -39.56
CA SER A 356 -10.81 8.82 -39.84
C SER A 356 -9.36 8.87 -39.36
N HIS A 357 -9.11 8.45 -38.11
CA HIS A 357 -7.75 8.46 -37.55
C HIS A 357 -6.80 7.47 -38.21
N ILE A 358 -7.30 6.34 -38.70
CA ILE A 358 -6.51 5.36 -39.44
C ILE A 358 -6.13 5.97 -40.81
N ASN A 359 -7.12 6.51 -41.53
CA ASN A 359 -6.88 7.13 -42.86
C ASN A 359 -5.92 8.32 -42.81
N GLU A 360 -5.94 9.12 -41.73
CA GLU A 360 -5.00 10.22 -41.55
C GLU A 360 -3.55 9.75 -41.41
N ARG A 361 -3.31 8.53 -40.91
CA ARG A 361 -1.98 7.97 -40.71
C ARG A 361 -1.46 7.16 -41.87
N GLU A 362 -2.34 6.62 -42.69
CA GLU A 362 -1.93 5.72 -43.76
C GLU A 362 -1.24 6.40 -44.96
N GLY A 363 -1.43 7.69 -45.14
CA GLY A 363 -0.83 8.42 -46.29
C GLY A 363 -1.08 7.68 -47.61
N SER A 364 -0.05 7.51 -48.42
CA SER A 364 -0.10 6.74 -49.67
C SER A 364 0.36 5.26 -49.55
N ASP A 365 0.60 4.80 -48.33
CA ASP A 365 1.15 3.46 -48.07
C ASP A 365 0.05 2.48 -47.71
N TRP A 366 0.02 1.38 -48.39
CA TRP A 366 -1.04 0.34 -48.35
C TRP A 366 -1.17 -0.44 -47.04
N ILE A 367 -2.42 -0.73 -46.69
CA ILE A 367 -2.77 -1.77 -45.76
C ILE A 367 -2.69 -3.13 -46.44
#